data_056e1e2a7ff169548f4ca85a126b4bae
#
_entry.id   056e1e2a7ff169548f4ca85a126b4bae
#
_cell.length_a   1.000
_cell.length_b   1.000
_cell.length_c   1.000
_cell.angle_alpha   90.00
_cell.angle_beta   90.00
_cell.angle_gamma   90.00
#
_symmetry.space_group_name_H-M   'P 1'
#
loop_
_entity.id
_entity.type
_entity.pdbx_description
1 polymer ?
#
loop_
_entity_poly.entity_id
_entity_poly.type
_entity_poly.pdbx_seq_one_letter_code
_entity_poly.pdbx_strand_id
1 'polypeptide(L)'
;MDQFEGKTAVITGAASGIGKALAERFAQEKMQVVLADIEEDALEKTVESLRQYQHRVIGVKTDVLVEESIKELYAKAIEEYGNIHILCNNAGIGANSGNKPIWEIDKDDWEWVMGVNYQGVLTGIQTFLPHMVDPVSYTHLTL
;
A
#
# COMPACT_ATOMS: atom_id res chain seq x y z
N MET A 1 11.04 9.68 -13.74
CA MET A 1 9.69 10.28 -13.54
C MET A 1 9.92 11.69 -13.04
N ASP A 2 9.82 12.66 -13.94
CA ASP A 2 10.24 14.04 -13.67
C ASP A 2 9.16 14.90 -13.03
N GLN A 3 7.92 14.40 -12.94
CA GLN A 3 6.80 15.07 -12.29
C GLN A 3 5.95 14.08 -11.53
N PHE A 4 5.77 14.33 -10.24
CA PHE A 4 4.94 13.53 -9.34
C PHE A 4 3.52 14.07 -9.19
N GLU A 5 3.33 15.37 -9.38
CA GLU A 5 2.05 16.03 -9.20
C GLU A 5 0.93 15.37 -10.04
N GLY A 6 -0.18 15.06 -9.39
CA GLY A 6 -1.33 14.42 -10.03
C GLY A 6 -1.18 12.91 -10.30
N LYS A 7 -0.03 12.31 -10.03
CA LYS A 7 0.16 10.87 -10.11
C LYS A 7 -0.34 10.17 -8.85
N THR A 8 -0.70 8.91 -8.95
CA THR A 8 -1.28 8.13 -7.85
C THR A 8 -0.27 7.14 -7.29
N ALA A 9 -0.10 7.15 -5.98
CA ALA A 9 0.66 6.14 -5.23
C ALA A 9 -0.25 5.35 -4.30
N VAL A 10 -0.06 4.04 -4.26
CA VAL A 10 -0.70 3.11 -3.32
C VAL A 10 0.38 2.54 -2.40
N ILE A 11 0.16 2.60 -1.08
CA ILE A 11 1.13 2.15 -0.09
C ILE A 11 0.44 1.22 0.90
N THR A 12 0.92 -0.02 1.05
CA THR A 12 0.49 -0.93 2.11
C THR A 12 1.34 -0.74 3.38
N GLY A 13 0.75 -0.97 4.55
CA GLY A 13 1.40 -0.70 5.83
C GLY A 13 1.65 0.80 6.04
N ALA A 14 0.71 1.63 5.62
CA ALA A 14 0.86 3.09 5.54
C ALA A 14 0.45 3.85 6.81
N ALA A 15 -0.08 3.18 7.82
CA ALA A 15 -0.51 3.82 9.07
C ALA A 15 0.65 4.19 10.00
N SER A 16 1.85 3.63 9.79
CA SER A 16 3.00 3.85 10.64
C SER A 16 4.34 3.69 9.91
N GLY A 17 5.43 4.01 10.59
CA GLY A 17 6.79 3.72 10.17
C GLY A 17 7.15 4.23 8.77
N ILE A 18 7.80 3.37 8.00
CA ILE A 18 8.30 3.68 6.64
C ILE A 18 7.13 3.98 5.69
N GLY A 19 6.06 3.19 5.75
CA GLY A 19 4.88 3.39 4.88
C GLY A 19 4.24 4.76 5.08
N LYS A 20 4.09 5.21 6.34
CA LYS A 20 3.60 6.56 6.66
C LYS A 20 4.54 7.65 6.14
N ALA A 21 5.85 7.48 6.29
CA ALA A 21 6.84 8.44 5.81
C ALA A 21 6.82 8.54 4.26
N LEU A 22 6.65 7.42 3.55
CA LEU A 22 6.47 7.40 2.10
C LEU A 22 5.19 8.16 1.69
N ALA A 23 4.07 7.87 2.36
CA ALA A 23 2.79 8.53 2.11
C ALA A 23 2.88 10.05 2.32
N GLU A 24 3.54 10.48 3.39
CA GLU A 24 3.78 11.90 3.68
C GLU A 24 4.62 12.55 2.57
N ARG A 25 5.71 11.91 2.17
CA ARG A 25 6.55 12.44 1.09
C ARG A 25 5.78 12.57 -0.22
N PHE A 26 5.00 11.57 -0.60
CA PHE A 26 4.19 11.63 -1.81
C PHE A 26 3.10 12.70 -1.75
N ALA A 27 2.46 12.90 -0.59
CA ALA A 27 1.50 13.98 -0.40
C ALA A 27 2.14 15.38 -0.53
N GLN A 28 3.35 15.55 -0.01
CA GLN A 28 4.13 16.80 -0.17
C GLN A 28 4.47 17.07 -1.65
N GLU A 29 4.72 16.04 -2.45
CA GLU A 29 4.93 16.14 -3.89
C GLU A 29 3.64 16.29 -4.71
N LYS A 30 2.49 16.51 -4.04
CA LYS A 30 1.17 16.67 -4.66
C LYS A 30 0.65 15.45 -5.42
N MET A 31 1.11 14.27 -5.04
CA MET A 31 0.54 13.03 -5.55
C MET A 31 -0.83 12.75 -4.91
N GLN A 32 -1.64 11.99 -5.61
CA GLN A 32 -2.82 11.33 -5.06
C GLN A 32 -2.33 10.11 -4.28
N VAL A 33 -2.77 9.95 -3.04
CA VAL A 33 -2.21 8.92 -2.15
C VAL A 33 -3.31 8.01 -1.61
N VAL A 34 -3.16 6.72 -1.83
CA VAL A 34 -4.00 5.67 -1.26
C VAL A 34 -3.20 4.95 -0.19
N LEU A 35 -3.61 5.11 1.05
CA LEU A 35 -3.03 4.44 2.21
C LEU A 35 -3.81 3.17 2.51
N ALA A 36 -3.11 2.07 2.68
CA ALA A 36 -3.68 0.79 3.06
C ALA A 36 -3.02 0.27 4.34
N ASP A 37 -3.81 -0.09 5.31
CA ASP A 37 -3.35 -0.68 6.56
C ASP A 37 -4.46 -1.50 7.22
N ILE A 38 -4.10 -2.47 8.04
CA ILE A 38 -5.05 -3.24 8.84
C ILE A 38 -5.51 -2.48 10.08
N GLU A 39 -4.67 -1.57 10.59
CA GLU A 39 -4.91 -0.75 11.79
C GLU A 39 -5.75 0.49 11.44
N GLU A 40 -7.07 0.33 11.42
CA GLU A 40 -8.02 1.33 10.94
C GLU A 40 -7.91 2.69 11.62
N ASP A 41 -7.85 2.72 12.96
CA ASP A 41 -7.74 3.97 13.73
C ASP A 41 -6.45 4.75 13.43
N ALA A 42 -5.34 4.04 13.29
CA ALA A 42 -4.05 4.64 12.94
C ALA A 42 -4.03 5.11 11.48
N LEU A 43 -4.69 4.37 10.60
CA LEU A 43 -4.87 4.73 9.19
C LEU A 43 -5.65 6.03 9.04
N GLU A 44 -6.80 6.16 9.70
CA GLU A 44 -7.63 7.37 9.66
C GLU A 44 -6.87 8.61 10.16
N LYS A 45 -6.15 8.48 11.27
CA LYS A 45 -5.31 9.58 11.81
C LYS A 45 -4.21 9.99 10.81
N THR A 46 -3.61 9.02 10.14
CA THR A 46 -2.58 9.31 9.14
C THR A 46 -3.18 10.00 7.93
N VAL A 47 -4.30 9.53 7.40
CA VAL A 47 -5.04 10.19 6.30
C VAL A 47 -5.34 11.65 6.65
N GLU A 48 -5.89 11.90 7.82
CA GLU A 48 -6.23 13.26 8.26
C GLU A 48 -5.00 14.16 8.34
N SER A 49 -3.89 13.64 8.87
CA SER A 49 -2.64 14.40 8.96
C SER A 49 -2.06 14.77 7.58
N LEU A 50 -2.27 13.93 6.57
CA LEU A 50 -1.74 14.18 5.22
C LEU A 50 -2.58 15.18 4.41
N ARG A 51 -3.82 15.40 4.77
CA ARG A 51 -4.72 16.36 4.10
C ARG A 51 -4.23 17.80 4.17
N GLN A 52 -3.33 18.11 5.10
CA GLN A 52 -2.66 19.42 5.13
C GLN A 52 -1.75 19.67 3.91
N TYR A 53 -1.22 18.61 3.29
CA TYR A 53 -0.34 18.70 2.12
C TYR A 53 -1.09 18.48 0.81
N GLN A 54 -2.03 17.53 0.81
CA GLN A 54 -2.78 17.09 -0.36
C GLN A 54 -4.17 16.62 0.06
N HIS A 55 -5.22 17.20 -0.53
CA HIS A 55 -6.60 16.80 -0.24
C HIS A 55 -6.99 15.44 -0.84
N ARG A 56 -6.30 15.02 -1.90
CA ARG A 56 -6.55 13.74 -2.59
C ARG A 56 -5.80 12.59 -1.91
N VAL A 57 -6.22 12.31 -0.69
CA VAL A 57 -5.68 11.24 0.16
C VAL A 57 -6.86 10.42 0.69
N ILE A 58 -6.83 9.12 0.47
CA ILE A 58 -7.80 8.17 1.01
C ILE A 58 -7.12 7.05 1.79
N GLY A 59 -7.84 6.52 2.75
CA GLY A 59 -7.46 5.32 3.50
C GLY A 59 -8.38 4.15 3.14
N VAL A 60 -7.80 2.98 2.98
CA VAL A 60 -8.53 1.73 2.75
C VAL A 60 -8.03 0.69 3.73
N LYS A 61 -8.91 0.25 4.66
CA LYS A 61 -8.58 -0.86 5.55
C LYS A 61 -8.26 -2.09 4.72
N THR A 62 -7.06 -2.63 4.89
CA THR A 62 -6.56 -3.72 4.06
C THR A 62 -5.77 -4.72 4.89
N ASP A 63 -6.16 -5.98 4.82
CA ASP A 63 -5.38 -7.10 5.30
C ASP A 63 -4.67 -7.77 4.11
N VAL A 64 -3.35 -7.65 4.06
CA VAL A 64 -2.55 -8.21 2.96
C VAL A 64 -2.47 -9.74 2.96
N LEU A 65 -2.91 -10.40 4.04
CA LEU A 65 -3.10 -11.86 4.08
C LEU A 65 -4.32 -12.32 3.27
N VAL A 66 -5.27 -11.41 3.02
CA VAL A 66 -6.54 -11.72 2.37
C VAL A 66 -6.54 -11.16 0.94
N GLU A 67 -6.51 -12.05 -0.04
CA GLU A 67 -6.47 -11.67 -1.46
C GLU A 67 -7.61 -10.73 -1.85
N GLU A 68 -8.84 -11.00 -1.40
CA GLU A 68 -9.99 -10.14 -1.68
C GLU A 68 -9.83 -8.73 -1.10
N SER A 69 -9.18 -8.59 0.05
CA SER A 69 -8.89 -7.27 0.64
C SER A 69 -7.93 -6.45 -0.23
N ILE A 70 -6.95 -7.09 -0.85
CA ILE A 70 -6.04 -6.45 -1.83
C ILE A 70 -6.80 -6.07 -3.11
N LYS A 71 -7.71 -6.92 -3.59
CA LYS A 71 -8.57 -6.61 -4.74
C LYS A 71 -9.51 -5.43 -4.47
N GLU A 72 -10.07 -5.35 -3.25
CA GLU A 72 -10.88 -4.20 -2.83
C GLU A 72 -10.06 -2.91 -2.77
N LEU A 73 -8.82 -2.98 -2.27
CA LEU A 73 -7.89 -1.86 -2.29
C LEU A 73 -7.65 -1.35 -3.71
N TYR A 74 -7.36 -2.27 -4.64
CA TYR A 74 -7.18 -1.96 -6.05
C TYR A 74 -8.44 -1.30 -6.64
N ALA A 75 -9.62 -1.91 -6.44
CA ALA A 75 -10.86 -1.39 -6.97
C ALA A 75 -11.17 0.03 -6.48
N LYS A 76 -10.96 0.31 -5.19
CA LYS A 76 -11.13 1.65 -4.61
C LYS A 76 -10.12 2.67 -5.13
N ALA A 77 -8.87 2.27 -5.32
CA ALA A 77 -7.86 3.15 -5.89
C ALA A 77 -8.18 3.55 -7.33
N ILE A 78 -8.67 2.61 -8.15
CA ILE A 78 -9.10 2.87 -9.53
C ILE A 78 -10.39 3.70 -9.56
N GLU A 79 -11.38 3.38 -8.74
CA GLU A 79 -12.63 4.14 -8.65
C GLU A 79 -12.37 5.62 -8.33
N GLU A 80 -11.46 5.89 -7.40
CA GLU A 80 -11.19 7.25 -6.91
C GLU A 80 -10.27 8.05 -7.85
N TYR A 81 -9.22 7.41 -8.39
CA TYR A 81 -8.15 8.13 -9.10
C TYR A 81 -7.89 7.66 -10.53
N GLY A 82 -8.51 6.59 -10.98
CA GLY A 82 -8.45 6.08 -12.36
C GLY A 82 -7.17 5.34 -12.70
N ASN A 83 -6.00 5.88 -12.38
CA ASN A 83 -4.70 5.29 -12.70
C ASN A 83 -3.81 5.14 -11.48
N ILE A 84 -2.97 4.11 -11.48
CA ILE A 84 -1.98 3.85 -10.42
C ILE A 84 -0.58 3.88 -11.05
N HIS A 85 0.29 4.69 -10.49
CA HIS A 85 1.63 4.94 -11.03
C HIS A 85 2.74 4.35 -10.17
N ILE A 86 2.51 4.29 -8.85
CA ILE A 86 3.45 3.75 -7.87
C ILE A 86 2.70 2.78 -6.97
N LEU A 87 3.23 1.58 -6.80
CA LEU A 87 2.81 0.62 -5.80
C LEU A 87 3.96 0.35 -4.82
N CYS A 88 3.74 0.66 -3.55
CA CYS A 88 4.66 0.33 -2.47
C CYS A 88 4.10 -0.83 -1.65
N ASN A 89 4.54 -2.05 -1.95
CA ASN A 89 4.29 -3.23 -1.13
C ASN A 89 5.20 -3.16 0.12
N ASN A 90 4.78 -2.33 1.09
CA ASN A 90 5.59 -2.00 2.26
C ASN A 90 5.11 -2.72 3.53
N ALA A 91 3.86 -3.19 3.58
CA ALA A 91 3.36 -3.94 4.73
C ALA A 91 4.28 -5.12 5.05
N GLY A 92 4.65 -5.23 6.31
CA GLY A 92 5.56 -6.27 6.78
C GLY A 92 5.50 -6.40 8.30
N ILE A 93 5.79 -7.58 8.78
CA ILE A 93 5.79 -7.93 10.20
C ILE A 93 7.03 -8.76 10.56
N GLY A 94 7.37 -8.74 11.85
CA GLY A 94 8.32 -9.68 12.45
C GLY A 94 7.60 -10.85 13.12
N ALA A 95 8.33 -11.92 13.44
CA ALA A 95 7.80 -13.06 14.17
C ALA A 95 7.46 -12.68 15.63
N ASN A 96 6.36 -13.25 16.16
CA ASN A 96 5.99 -13.10 17.57
C ASN A 96 6.87 -13.93 18.52
N SER A 97 7.66 -14.84 17.98
CA SER A 97 8.48 -15.80 18.76
C SER A 97 9.62 -15.15 19.55
N GLY A 98 9.79 -13.84 19.48
CA GLY A 98 10.82 -13.09 20.23
C GLY A 98 12.25 -13.51 19.81
N ASN A 99 13.12 -13.72 20.81
CA ASN A 99 14.52 -14.09 20.58
C ASN A 99 14.75 -15.62 20.51
N LYS A 100 13.73 -16.40 20.14
CA LYS A 100 13.91 -17.85 19.96
C LYS A 100 14.87 -18.15 18.81
N PRO A 101 15.73 -19.18 18.93
CA PRO A 101 16.50 -19.67 17.80
C PRO A 101 15.57 -20.11 16.67
N ILE A 102 16.04 -20.01 15.43
CA ILE A 102 15.20 -20.24 14.23
C ILE A 102 14.53 -21.62 14.21
N TRP A 103 15.17 -22.63 14.77
CA TRP A 103 14.64 -24.00 14.85
C TRP A 103 13.58 -24.20 15.94
N GLU A 104 13.34 -23.19 16.79
CA GLU A 104 12.30 -23.20 17.82
C GLU A 104 11.14 -22.26 17.49
N ILE A 105 11.18 -21.59 16.33
CA ILE A 105 10.08 -20.74 15.87
C ILE A 105 8.91 -21.64 15.45
N ASP A 106 7.74 -21.33 15.99
CA ASP A 106 6.51 -22.08 15.70
C ASP A 106 6.12 -21.96 14.23
N LYS A 107 5.53 -23.03 13.70
CA LYS A 107 5.13 -23.07 12.29
C LYS A 107 4.11 -21.98 11.96
N ASP A 108 3.18 -21.69 12.86
CA ASP A 108 2.16 -20.65 12.67
C ASP A 108 2.80 -19.27 12.53
N ASP A 109 3.87 -18.98 13.28
CA ASP A 109 4.64 -17.74 13.12
C ASP A 109 5.31 -17.67 11.74
N TRP A 110 5.86 -18.78 11.26
CA TRP A 110 6.41 -18.86 9.91
C TRP A 110 5.34 -18.57 8.85
N GLU A 111 4.20 -19.24 8.94
CA GLU A 111 3.08 -19.05 8.00
C GLU A 111 2.57 -17.61 8.02
N TRP A 112 2.46 -17.01 9.19
CA TRP A 112 2.02 -15.63 9.32
C TRP A 112 3.02 -14.62 8.72
N VAL A 113 4.31 -14.74 9.06
CA VAL A 113 5.35 -13.86 8.54
C VAL A 113 5.48 -14.00 7.01
N MET A 114 5.51 -15.22 6.50
CA MET A 114 5.57 -15.48 5.05
C MET A 114 4.30 -15.03 4.33
N GLY A 115 3.17 -15.19 4.96
CA GLY A 115 1.88 -14.70 4.43
C GLY A 115 1.89 -13.19 4.22
N VAL A 116 2.30 -12.41 5.21
CA VAL A 116 2.37 -10.95 5.09
C VAL A 116 3.53 -10.53 4.19
N ASN A 117 4.76 -10.97 4.50
CA ASN A 117 5.96 -10.39 3.89
C ASN A 117 6.26 -10.94 2.48
N TYR A 118 5.73 -12.09 2.12
CA TYR A 118 5.93 -12.70 0.81
C TYR A 118 4.64 -12.78 0.01
N GLN A 119 3.63 -13.52 0.50
CA GLN A 119 2.38 -13.71 -0.25
C GLN A 119 1.62 -12.39 -0.45
N GLY A 120 1.59 -11.52 0.55
CA GLY A 120 1.00 -10.19 0.43
C GLY A 120 1.62 -9.35 -0.67
N VAL A 121 2.96 -9.38 -0.78
CA VAL A 121 3.70 -8.70 -1.86
C VAL A 121 3.37 -9.32 -3.22
N LEU A 122 3.37 -10.65 -3.32
CA LEU A 122 3.04 -11.35 -4.56
C LEU A 122 1.61 -11.05 -5.03
N THR A 123 0.64 -11.11 -4.12
CA THR A 123 -0.75 -10.78 -4.43
C THR A 123 -0.90 -9.31 -4.86
N GLY A 124 -0.20 -8.40 -4.20
CA GLY A 124 -0.14 -7.00 -4.59
C GLY A 124 0.37 -6.83 -6.03
N ILE A 125 1.49 -7.45 -6.36
CA ILE A 125 2.05 -7.43 -7.72
C ILE A 125 1.03 -7.98 -8.74
N GLN A 126 0.47 -9.15 -8.47
CA GLN A 126 -0.48 -9.81 -9.39
C GLN A 126 -1.77 -9.00 -9.60
N THR A 127 -2.21 -8.27 -8.58
CA THR A 127 -3.45 -7.47 -8.64
C THR A 127 -3.23 -6.14 -9.35
N PHE A 128 -2.15 -5.44 -9.06
CA PHE A 128 -1.93 -4.06 -9.53
C PHE A 128 -1.15 -3.96 -10.84
N LEU A 129 -0.13 -4.80 -11.03
CA LEU A 129 0.81 -4.65 -12.12
C LEU A 129 0.17 -4.80 -13.52
N PRO A 130 -0.81 -5.68 -13.76
CA PRO A 130 -1.47 -5.76 -15.08
C PRO A 130 -2.05 -4.41 -15.54
N HIS A 131 -2.68 -3.65 -14.62
CA HIS A 131 -3.18 -2.31 -14.92
C HIS A 131 -2.04 -1.30 -15.12
N MET A 132 -1.00 -1.37 -14.29
CA MET A 132 0.11 -0.41 -14.33
C MET A 132 0.97 -0.51 -15.60
N VAL A 133 0.99 -1.68 -16.25
CA VAL A 133 1.75 -1.91 -17.50
C VAL A 133 0.88 -1.81 -18.75
N ASP A 134 -0.44 -1.60 -18.62
CA ASP A 134 -1.34 -1.45 -19.75
C ASP A 134 -1.04 -0.16 -20.51
N PRO A 135 -0.73 -0.23 -21.83
CA PRO A 135 -0.45 0.95 -22.65
C PRO A 135 -1.60 1.97 -22.66
N VAL A 136 -2.87 1.53 -22.52
CA VAL A 136 -4.03 2.44 -22.48
C VAL A 136 -4.02 3.29 -21.20
N SER A 137 -3.55 2.75 -20.10
CA SER A 137 -3.35 3.50 -18.86
C SER A 137 -2.24 4.56 -18.97
N TYR A 138 -1.29 4.37 -19.88
CA TYR A 138 -0.17 5.28 -20.15
C TYR A 138 -0.56 6.45 -21.06
N THR A 139 -1.51 6.26 -21.98
CA THR A 139 -1.89 7.29 -22.98
C THR A 139 -2.67 8.46 -22.38
N HIS A 140 -3.26 8.32 -21.21
CA HIS A 140 -3.89 9.44 -20.47
C HIS A 140 -2.89 10.37 -19.77
N LEU A 141 -1.59 10.09 -19.86
CA LEU A 141 -0.52 10.90 -19.25
C LEU A 141 0.15 11.86 -20.25
N THR A 142 -0.25 11.86 -21.50
CA THR A 142 0.41 12.63 -22.59
C THR A 142 -0.46 13.75 -23.18
N LEU A 143 -1.50 14.19 -22.48
CA LEU A 143 -2.29 15.37 -22.90
C LEU A 143 -2.25 16.46 -21.84
#